data_509233ae0788121c05f893863d00395c
#
_entry.id   509233ae0788121c05f893863d00395c
#
_cell.length_a   1.000
_cell.length_b   1.000
_cell.length_c   1.000
_cell.angle_alpha   90.00
_cell.angle_beta   90.00
_cell.angle_gamma   90.00
#
_symmetry.space_group_name_H-M   'P 1'
#
loop_
_entity.id
_entity.type
_entity.pdbx_description
1 polymer ?
#
loop_
_entity_poly.entity_id
_entity_poly.type
_entity_poly.pdbx_seq_one_letter_code
_entity_poly.pdbx_strand_id
1 'polypeptide(L)'
;MSANPANPEDFDMPLMPNKPVPALDLSVAGGGRFSLATEMPQHFTMVVFYRGLHCPICRRYLSELEGLLPDFEKRGVSVIAASSDPQDRAEQAKSGWGLNNLRVAHGLSIEDARKWGLYVSRSNGMTSAGVVEPDLFNEPGLFIVRPDGTLYWGTTSTMPFGRPHFKEILQSLDFVIPKNYPARGDA
;
A
#
# COMPACT_ATOMS: atom_id res chain seq x y z
N MET A 1 25.85 9.00 28.17
CA MET A 1 25.59 7.73 27.46
C MET A 1 25.71 8.05 25.97
N SER A 2 26.79 7.65 25.34
CA SER A 2 27.04 7.89 23.92
C SER A 2 26.16 6.93 23.11
N ALA A 3 25.27 7.46 22.29
CA ALA A 3 24.53 6.66 21.33
C ALA A 3 25.55 6.03 20.37
N ASN A 4 25.54 4.72 20.28
CA ASN A 4 26.33 4.00 19.27
C ASN A 4 25.84 4.45 17.90
N PRO A 5 26.70 4.91 16.98
CA PRO A 5 26.26 5.23 15.63
C PRO A 5 25.68 3.96 15.01
N ALA A 6 24.49 4.08 14.40
CA ALA A 6 23.85 2.97 13.70
C ALA A 6 24.84 2.38 12.68
N ASN A 7 24.97 1.06 12.71
CA ASN A 7 25.80 0.36 11.73
C ASN A 7 25.20 0.64 10.31
N PRO A 8 25.99 1.01 9.29
CA PRO A 8 25.51 1.18 7.93
C PRO A 8 24.73 -0.01 7.36
N GLU A 9 24.94 -1.21 7.93
CA GLU A 9 24.21 -2.44 7.58
C GLU A 9 22.78 -2.51 8.18
N ASP A 10 22.42 -1.60 9.10
CA ASP A 10 21.09 -1.52 9.73
C ASP A 10 20.08 -0.69 8.89
N PHE A 11 20.52 -0.11 7.78
CA PHE A 11 19.61 0.52 6.83
C PHE A 11 19.05 -0.55 5.90
N ASP A 12 17.80 -0.96 6.15
CA ASP A 12 17.04 -1.74 5.18
C ASP A 12 17.06 -1.01 3.83
N MET A 13 17.68 -1.62 2.84
CA MET A 13 17.71 -1.07 1.49
C MET A 13 16.28 -0.91 0.98
N PRO A 14 15.95 0.21 0.33
CA PRO A 14 14.64 0.37 -0.27
C PRO A 14 14.38 -0.76 -1.27
N LEU A 15 13.12 -1.13 -1.47
CA LEU A 15 12.77 -2.11 -2.48
C LEU A 15 13.24 -1.62 -3.86
N MET A 16 14.01 -2.47 -4.53
CA MET A 16 14.61 -2.13 -5.82
C MET A 16 13.73 -2.59 -6.97
N PRO A 17 13.49 -1.75 -7.99
CA PRO A 17 12.84 -2.18 -9.22
C PRO A 17 13.54 -3.40 -9.84
N ASN A 18 12.76 -4.22 -10.53
CA ASN A 18 13.21 -5.50 -11.12
C ASN A 18 13.67 -6.57 -10.10
N LYS A 19 13.51 -6.34 -8.81
CA LYS A 19 13.77 -7.33 -7.75
C LYS A 19 12.44 -7.83 -7.15
N PRO A 20 12.41 -9.06 -6.61
CA PRO A 20 11.24 -9.58 -5.93
C PRO A 20 10.83 -8.68 -4.76
N VAL A 21 9.53 -8.45 -4.62
CA VAL A 21 8.97 -7.77 -3.43
C VAL A 21 8.75 -8.78 -2.29
N PRO A 22 8.64 -8.33 -1.04
CA PRO A 22 8.27 -9.20 0.08
C PRO A 22 6.92 -9.87 -0.15
N ALA A 23 6.73 -11.04 0.45
CA ALA A 23 5.44 -11.71 0.45
C ALA A 23 4.37 -10.79 1.07
N LEU A 24 3.16 -10.85 0.52
CA LEU A 24 1.98 -10.21 1.06
C LEU A 24 0.82 -11.20 1.01
N ASP A 25 0.46 -11.71 2.18
CA ASP A 25 -0.59 -12.71 2.35
C ASP A 25 -1.45 -12.29 3.54
N LEU A 26 -2.60 -11.69 3.29
CA LEU A 26 -3.44 -11.02 4.28
C LEU A 26 -4.90 -11.43 4.16
N SER A 27 -5.63 -11.39 5.27
CA SER A 27 -7.09 -11.49 5.28
C SER A 27 -7.71 -10.20 4.74
N VAL A 28 -8.90 -10.33 4.13
CA VAL A 28 -9.63 -9.21 3.50
C VAL A 28 -10.91 -8.93 4.29
N ALA A 29 -11.19 -7.68 4.55
CA ALA A 29 -12.42 -7.23 5.20
C ALA A 29 -13.65 -7.64 4.37
N GLY A 30 -14.62 -8.24 5.02
CA GLY A 30 -15.77 -8.86 4.36
C GLY A 30 -15.55 -10.33 3.98
N GLY A 31 -14.38 -10.88 4.28
CA GLY A 31 -14.03 -12.29 4.10
C GLY A 31 -13.07 -12.55 2.94
N GLY A 32 -12.48 -13.73 2.95
CA GLY A 32 -11.47 -14.15 1.97
C GLY A 32 -10.05 -13.76 2.37
N ARG A 33 -9.13 -14.10 1.47
CA ARG A 33 -7.69 -13.90 1.65
C ARG A 33 -7.08 -13.37 0.35
N PHE A 34 -6.16 -12.47 0.48
CA PHE A 34 -5.31 -11.99 -0.62
C PHE A 34 -3.91 -12.58 -0.47
N SER A 35 -3.37 -13.11 -1.54
CA SER A 35 -1.97 -13.51 -1.62
C SER A 35 -1.36 -12.99 -2.91
N LEU A 36 -0.36 -12.13 -2.78
CA LEU A 36 0.33 -11.55 -3.93
C LEU A 36 0.96 -12.64 -4.83
N ALA A 37 1.40 -13.75 -4.24
CA ALA A 37 2.00 -14.86 -4.98
C ALA A 37 0.99 -15.60 -5.90
N THR A 38 -0.30 -15.46 -5.65
CA THR A 38 -1.37 -16.09 -6.44
C THR A 38 -2.16 -15.10 -7.28
N GLU A 39 -1.88 -13.79 -7.15
CA GLU A 39 -2.46 -12.77 -8.01
C GLU A 39 -1.89 -12.88 -9.43
N MET A 40 -2.77 -13.01 -10.41
CA MET A 40 -2.41 -13.16 -11.81
C MET A 40 -3.05 -12.07 -12.66
N PRO A 41 -2.73 -10.79 -12.42
CA PRO A 41 -3.23 -9.69 -13.23
C PRO A 41 -2.65 -9.77 -14.65
N GLN A 42 -3.31 -9.14 -15.60
CA GLN A 42 -2.79 -9.07 -16.95
C GLN A 42 -1.46 -8.31 -17.03
N HIS A 43 -1.33 -7.21 -16.27
CA HIS A 43 -0.14 -6.35 -16.31
C HIS A 43 0.48 -6.11 -14.94
N PHE A 44 -0.30 -5.68 -13.94
CA PHE A 44 0.24 -5.32 -12.62
C PHE A 44 -0.74 -5.60 -11.49
N THR A 45 -0.19 -5.78 -10.29
CA THR A 45 -0.92 -5.59 -9.03
C THR A 45 -0.50 -4.26 -8.41
N MET A 46 -1.45 -3.38 -8.14
CA MET A 46 -1.23 -2.16 -7.37
C MET A 46 -1.55 -2.40 -5.90
N VAL A 47 -0.52 -2.32 -5.05
CA VAL A 47 -0.64 -2.45 -3.59
C VAL A 47 -0.60 -1.05 -2.98
N VAL A 48 -1.66 -0.67 -2.27
CA VAL A 48 -1.80 0.64 -1.63
C VAL A 48 -1.81 0.46 -0.11
N PHE A 49 -0.72 0.79 0.54
CA PHE A 49 -0.66 0.79 2.00
C PHE A 49 -1.21 2.10 2.55
N TYR A 50 -2.12 2.02 3.53
CA TYR A 50 -2.73 3.17 4.19
C TYR A 50 -2.57 3.06 5.71
N ARG A 51 -2.69 4.17 6.43
CA ARG A 51 -2.41 4.23 7.87
C ARG A 51 -3.41 3.45 8.72
N GLY A 52 -4.68 3.46 8.32
CA GLY A 52 -5.78 2.80 9.05
C GLY A 52 -7.02 3.68 9.20
N LEU A 53 -8.01 3.17 9.93
CA LEU A 53 -9.31 3.78 10.19
C LEU A 53 -9.20 5.21 10.77
N HIS A 54 -8.18 5.45 11.60
CA HIS A 54 -7.94 6.73 12.27
C HIS A 54 -7.55 7.87 11.33
N CYS A 55 -7.27 7.60 10.05
CA CYS A 55 -6.68 8.56 9.12
C CYS A 55 -7.73 9.17 8.17
N PRO A 56 -8.20 10.42 8.40
CA PRO A 56 -9.21 11.05 7.54
C PRO A 56 -8.72 11.32 6.10
N ILE A 57 -7.41 11.54 5.94
CA ILE A 57 -6.80 11.70 4.61
C ILE A 57 -6.81 10.37 3.85
N CYS A 58 -6.60 9.25 4.55
CA CYS A 58 -6.70 7.92 3.95
C CYS A 58 -8.12 7.61 3.49
N ARG A 59 -9.13 8.00 4.28
CA ARG A 59 -10.53 7.89 3.87
C ARG A 59 -10.76 8.54 2.50
N ARG A 60 -10.39 9.80 2.35
CA ARG A 60 -10.56 10.54 1.09
C ARG A 60 -9.79 9.89 -0.07
N TYR A 61 -8.55 9.48 0.19
CA TYR A 61 -7.68 8.86 -0.80
C TYR A 61 -8.23 7.52 -1.31
N LEU A 62 -8.66 6.63 -0.41
CA LEU A 62 -9.24 5.34 -0.79
C LEU A 62 -10.64 5.48 -1.39
N SER A 63 -11.44 6.48 -0.98
CA SER A 63 -12.73 6.76 -1.64
C SER A 63 -12.55 7.25 -3.08
N GLU A 64 -11.48 8.02 -3.37
CA GLU A 64 -11.11 8.35 -4.76
C GLU A 64 -10.72 7.09 -5.55
N LEU A 65 -9.90 6.21 -4.95
CA LEU A 65 -9.47 4.95 -5.55
C LEU A 65 -10.67 4.05 -5.88
N GLU A 66 -11.63 3.91 -4.97
CA GLU A 66 -12.87 3.16 -5.19
C GLU A 66 -13.56 3.55 -6.50
N GLY A 67 -13.67 4.86 -6.75
CA GLY A 67 -14.28 5.39 -7.98
C GLY A 67 -13.47 5.12 -9.26
N LEU A 68 -12.18 4.83 -9.12
CA LEU A 68 -11.26 4.61 -10.24
C LEU A 68 -10.93 3.12 -10.48
N LEU A 69 -11.44 2.20 -9.66
CA LEU A 69 -11.18 0.76 -9.80
C LEU A 69 -11.49 0.23 -11.22
N PRO A 70 -12.63 0.59 -11.85
CA PRO A 70 -12.92 0.13 -13.21
C PRO A 70 -11.88 0.59 -14.24
N ASP A 71 -11.25 1.74 -14.03
CA ASP A 71 -10.23 2.27 -14.92
C ASP A 71 -8.89 1.53 -14.76
N PHE A 72 -8.55 1.08 -13.56
CA PHE A 72 -7.42 0.19 -13.32
C PHE A 72 -7.68 -1.20 -13.90
N GLU A 73 -8.87 -1.76 -13.69
CA GLU A 73 -9.26 -3.07 -14.21
C GLU A 73 -9.19 -3.13 -15.74
N LYS A 74 -9.70 -2.10 -16.45
CA LYS A 74 -9.60 -1.98 -17.91
C LYS A 74 -8.15 -2.01 -18.42
N ARG A 75 -7.20 -1.63 -17.59
CA ARG A 75 -5.75 -1.66 -17.87
C ARG A 75 -5.07 -2.93 -17.40
N GLY A 76 -5.85 -3.93 -16.99
CA GLY A 76 -5.30 -5.19 -16.49
C GLY A 76 -4.54 -5.06 -15.18
N VAL A 77 -4.91 -4.07 -14.35
CA VAL A 77 -4.31 -3.83 -13.04
C VAL A 77 -5.26 -4.27 -11.95
N SER A 78 -4.80 -5.23 -11.15
CA SER A 78 -5.46 -5.67 -9.92
C SER A 78 -5.11 -4.70 -8.77
N VAL A 79 -6.06 -4.36 -7.90
CA VAL A 79 -5.86 -3.38 -6.83
C VAL A 79 -6.19 -3.96 -5.48
N ILE A 80 -5.34 -3.69 -4.48
CA ILE A 80 -5.53 -4.03 -3.07
C ILE A 80 -5.09 -2.86 -2.19
N ALA A 81 -5.87 -2.53 -1.16
CA ALA A 81 -5.44 -1.65 -0.07
C ALA A 81 -5.14 -2.49 1.17
N ALA A 82 -4.09 -2.15 1.92
CA ALA A 82 -3.69 -2.89 3.11
C ALA A 82 -3.21 -1.96 4.23
N SER A 83 -3.44 -2.36 5.48
CA SER A 83 -2.92 -1.66 6.66
C SER A 83 -2.65 -2.61 7.82
N SER A 84 -1.97 -2.09 8.84
CA SER A 84 -1.75 -2.79 10.11
C SER A 84 -3.00 -2.84 11.02
N ASP A 85 -4.11 -2.23 10.62
CA ASP A 85 -5.36 -2.32 11.37
C ASP A 85 -5.81 -3.77 11.57
N PRO A 86 -6.39 -4.11 12.72
CA PRO A 86 -7.08 -5.38 12.90
C PRO A 86 -8.39 -5.43 12.07
N GLN A 87 -8.98 -6.61 12.00
CA GLN A 87 -10.16 -6.89 11.18
C GLN A 87 -11.32 -5.93 11.42
N ASP A 88 -11.69 -5.72 12.67
CA ASP A 88 -12.82 -4.86 13.05
C ASP A 88 -12.67 -3.41 12.56
N ARG A 89 -11.46 -2.86 12.62
CA ARG A 89 -11.16 -1.52 12.13
C ARG A 89 -11.17 -1.46 10.59
N ALA A 90 -10.65 -2.48 9.94
CA ALA A 90 -10.68 -2.56 8.47
C ALA A 90 -12.11 -2.70 7.93
N GLU A 91 -12.97 -3.47 8.61
CA GLU A 91 -14.39 -3.59 8.29
C GLU A 91 -15.15 -2.27 8.49
N GLN A 92 -14.86 -1.55 9.58
CA GLN A 92 -15.40 -0.21 9.81
C GLN A 92 -14.93 0.78 8.74
N ALA A 93 -13.67 0.75 8.34
CA ALA A 93 -13.15 1.58 7.26
C ALA A 93 -13.85 1.23 5.94
N LYS A 94 -13.93 -0.04 5.60
CA LYS A 94 -14.59 -0.51 4.36
C LYS A 94 -16.03 -0.04 4.28
N SER A 95 -16.82 -0.28 5.30
CA SER A 95 -18.24 0.12 5.33
C SER A 95 -18.42 1.63 5.46
N GLY A 96 -17.73 2.28 6.41
CA GLY A 96 -17.89 3.70 6.70
C GLY A 96 -17.33 4.65 5.63
N TRP A 97 -16.44 4.17 4.77
CA TRP A 97 -15.85 4.96 3.67
C TRP A 97 -16.47 4.63 2.30
N GLY A 98 -17.41 3.69 2.26
CA GLY A 98 -18.08 3.28 1.02
C GLY A 98 -17.18 2.52 0.05
N LEU A 99 -16.24 1.72 0.57
CA LEU A 99 -15.30 0.93 -0.24
C LEU A 99 -15.93 -0.42 -0.61
N ASN A 100 -16.93 -0.38 -1.49
CA ASN A 100 -17.74 -1.56 -1.80
C ASN A 100 -16.98 -2.60 -2.63
N ASN A 101 -16.19 -2.13 -3.59
CA ASN A 101 -15.47 -2.95 -4.57
C ASN A 101 -13.98 -3.07 -4.24
N LEU A 102 -13.39 -2.07 -3.57
CA LEU A 102 -11.99 -2.12 -3.18
C LEU A 102 -11.76 -3.25 -2.17
N ARG A 103 -10.81 -4.11 -2.48
CA ARG A 103 -10.32 -5.11 -1.52
C ARG A 103 -9.52 -4.39 -0.44
N VAL A 104 -9.94 -4.52 0.80
CA VAL A 104 -9.30 -3.92 1.97
C VAL A 104 -8.72 -5.02 2.83
N ALA A 105 -7.41 -5.23 2.75
CA ALA A 105 -6.69 -6.20 3.57
C ALA A 105 -6.27 -5.61 4.91
N HIS A 106 -6.14 -6.46 5.91
CA HIS A 106 -5.87 -6.08 7.29
C HIS A 106 -4.86 -7.01 7.96
N GLY A 107 -4.35 -6.60 9.12
CA GLY A 107 -3.45 -7.41 9.92
C GLY A 107 -2.02 -7.43 9.37
N LEU A 108 -1.61 -6.43 8.57
CA LEU A 108 -0.21 -6.28 8.19
C LEU A 108 0.64 -6.13 9.45
N SER A 109 1.58 -7.04 9.66
CA SER A 109 2.49 -6.93 10.80
C SER A 109 3.43 -5.73 10.62
N ILE A 110 3.87 -5.14 11.73
CA ILE A 110 4.86 -4.05 11.70
C ILE A 110 6.18 -4.53 11.10
N GLU A 111 6.53 -5.79 11.31
CA GLU A 111 7.71 -6.41 10.69
C GLU A 111 7.57 -6.46 9.17
N ASP A 112 6.44 -6.94 8.65
CA ASP A 112 6.21 -7.00 7.20
C ASP A 112 6.07 -5.60 6.59
N ALA A 113 5.47 -4.64 7.31
CA ALA A 113 5.47 -3.24 6.90
C ALA A 113 6.90 -2.72 6.68
N ARG A 114 7.83 -3.03 7.59
CA ARG A 114 9.24 -2.66 7.44
C ARG A 114 9.92 -3.36 6.28
N LYS A 115 9.65 -4.65 6.05
CA LYS A 115 10.16 -5.39 4.87
C LYS A 115 9.71 -4.73 3.56
N TRP A 116 8.50 -4.16 3.53
CA TRP A 116 7.98 -3.37 2.41
C TRP A 116 8.59 -1.95 2.34
N GLY A 117 9.52 -1.60 3.22
CA GLY A 117 10.15 -0.28 3.28
C GLY A 117 9.21 0.82 3.77
N LEU A 118 8.11 0.45 4.43
CA LEU A 118 7.18 1.43 4.98
C LEU A 118 7.74 2.05 6.26
N TYR A 119 7.54 3.34 6.39
CA TYR A 119 7.74 4.01 7.67
C TYR A 119 6.69 3.53 8.67
N VAL A 120 7.03 3.60 9.95
CA VAL A 120 6.18 3.20 11.07
C VAL A 120 6.10 4.35 12.07
N SER A 121 4.89 4.71 12.45
CA SER A 121 4.62 5.77 13.43
C SER A 121 4.11 5.20 14.75
N ARG A 122 4.35 5.95 15.82
CA ARG A 122 3.74 5.75 17.12
C ARG A 122 2.46 6.57 17.23
N SER A 123 1.55 6.12 18.08
CA SER A 123 0.33 6.85 18.40
C SER A 123 0.59 8.25 18.95
N ASN A 124 -0.14 9.22 18.44
CA ASN A 124 -0.28 10.56 19.03
C ASN A 124 -1.67 10.73 19.71
N GLY A 125 -2.39 9.64 19.95
CA GLY A 125 -3.69 9.64 20.58
C GLY A 125 -4.84 9.76 19.59
N MET A 126 -5.83 10.60 19.90
CA MET A 126 -7.05 10.75 19.10
C MET A 126 -6.83 11.68 17.91
N THR A 127 -7.23 11.22 16.74
CA THR A 127 -7.19 12.03 15.50
C THR A 127 -8.41 12.95 15.38
N SER A 128 -8.39 13.84 14.39
CA SER A 128 -9.54 14.70 14.04
C SER A 128 -10.77 13.91 13.55
N ALA A 129 -10.60 12.63 13.21
CA ALA A 129 -11.72 11.74 12.90
C ALA A 129 -12.43 11.17 14.15
N GLY A 130 -11.96 11.51 15.36
CA GLY A 130 -12.48 10.97 16.61
C GLY A 130 -12.09 9.50 16.87
N VAL A 131 -11.04 9.02 16.20
CA VAL A 131 -10.55 7.64 16.31
C VAL A 131 -9.14 7.66 16.87
N VAL A 132 -8.89 6.84 17.90
CA VAL A 132 -7.57 6.71 18.51
C VAL A 132 -6.64 5.94 17.58
N GLU A 133 -5.42 6.45 17.40
CA GLU A 133 -4.36 5.76 16.66
C GLU A 133 -3.92 4.48 17.39
N PRO A 134 -3.59 3.39 16.67
CA PRO A 134 -2.90 2.24 17.28
C PRO A 134 -1.53 2.63 17.84
N ASP A 135 -1.00 1.87 18.79
CA ASP A 135 0.32 2.13 19.39
C ASP A 135 1.42 2.24 18.32
N LEU A 136 1.37 1.35 17.34
CA LEU A 136 2.23 1.36 16.15
C LEU A 136 1.36 1.10 14.92
N PHE A 137 1.66 1.80 13.84
CA PHE A 137 0.99 1.60 12.55
C PHE A 137 1.91 1.97 11.39
N ASN A 138 1.66 1.38 10.22
CA ASN A 138 2.40 1.71 9.01
C ASN A 138 1.99 3.07 8.44
N GLU A 139 2.96 3.80 7.92
CA GLU A 139 2.76 4.97 7.08
C GLU A 139 2.47 4.57 5.62
N PRO A 140 2.02 5.48 4.75
CA PRO A 140 1.60 5.15 3.40
C PRO A 140 2.72 4.66 2.50
N GLY A 141 2.37 3.74 1.61
CA GLY A 141 3.17 3.32 0.46
C GLY A 141 2.27 2.94 -0.71
N LEU A 142 2.81 3.00 -1.91
CA LEU A 142 2.15 2.53 -3.12
C LEU A 142 3.18 1.81 -3.99
N PHE A 143 2.84 0.61 -4.43
CA PHE A 143 3.73 -0.25 -5.20
C PHE A 143 2.99 -0.85 -6.39
N ILE A 144 3.61 -0.79 -7.55
CA ILE A 144 3.18 -1.45 -8.78
C ILE A 144 4.06 -2.68 -8.97
N VAL A 145 3.47 -3.86 -8.88
CA VAL A 145 4.17 -5.16 -8.90
C VAL A 145 3.77 -5.93 -10.15
N ARG A 146 4.75 -6.53 -10.84
CA ARG A 146 4.49 -7.38 -12.00
C ARG A 146 3.90 -8.74 -11.60
N PRO A 147 3.28 -9.47 -12.53
CA PRO A 147 2.77 -10.82 -12.25
C PRO A 147 3.83 -11.81 -11.77
N ASP A 148 5.11 -11.60 -12.11
CA ASP A 148 6.23 -12.42 -11.63
C ASP A 148 6.70 -12.07 -10.20
N GLY A 149 6.02 -11.13 -9.54
CA GLY A 149 6.35 -10.71 -8.17
C GLY A 149 7.50 -9.71 -8.09
N THR A 150 7.97 -9.15 -9.20
CA THR A 150 9.02 -8.13 -9.18
C THR A 150 8.46 -6.71 -9.11
N LEU A 151 9.16 -5.82 -8.41
CA LEU A 151 8.80 -4.42 -8.33
C LEU A 151 8.95 -3.75 -9.70
N TYR A 152 7.90 -3.09 -10.17
CA TYR A 152 7.98 -2.19 -11.32
C TYR A 152 8.26 -0.75 -10.88
N TRP A 153 7.49 -0.25 -9.92
CA TRP A 153 7.61 1.09 -9.37
C TRP A 153 7.03 1.14 -7.97
N GLY A 154 7.57 2.00 -7.10
CA GLY A 154 7.04 2.19 -5.76
C GLY A 154 7.42 3.52 -5.15
N THR A 155 6.66 3.92 -4.15
CA THR A 155 6.92 5.10 -3.33
C THR A 155 6.41 4.89 -1.92
N THR A 156 7.09 5.50 -0.95
CA THR A 156 6.69 5.53 0.46
C THR A 156 6.64 6.97 0.96
N SER A 157 5.87 7.22 2.00
CA SER A 157 5.73 8.54 2.61
C SER A 157 5.82 8.44 4.14
N THR A 158 6.42 9.44 4.77
CA THR A 158 6.46 9.57 6.25
C THR A 158 5.22 10.23 6.82
N MET A 159 4.29 10.68 5.96
CA MET A 159 3.12 11.47 6.34
C MET A 159 1.88 10.99 5.56
N PRO A 160 0.66 11.25 6.05
CA PRO A 160 -0.56 10.83 5.36
C PRO A 160 -0.84 11.59 4.05
N PHE A 161 -0.21 12.72 3.82
CA PHE A 161 -0.30 13.53 2.60
C PHE A 161 0.97 13.39 1.73
N GLY A 162 0.98 14.02 0.56
CA GLY A 162 2.13 13.92 -0.37
C GLY A 162 2.18 12.58 -1.10
N ARG A 163 1.01 11.96 -1.36
CA ARG A 163 0.90 10.69 -2.07
C ARG A 163 0.65 10.90 -3.56
N PRO A 164 1.04 9.93 -4.42
CA PRO A 164 0.75 9.98 -5.84
C PRO A 164 -0.76 10.11 -6.12
N HIS A 165 -1.12 10.89 -7.12
CA HIS A 165 -2.49 10.95 -7.60
C HIS A 165 -2.82 9.75 -8.49
N PHE A 166 -3.92 9.05 -8.21
CA PHE A 166 -4.31 7.86 -8.99
C PHE A 166 -4.52 8.16 -10.47
N LYS A 167 -5.01 9.35 -10.82
CA LYS A 167 -5.16 9.78 -12.22
C LYS A 167 -3.83 9.91 -12.95
N GLU A 168 -2.77 10.35 -12.29
CA GLU A 168 -1.42 10.38 -12.85
C GLU A 168 -0.87 8.97 -13.05
N ILE A 169 -1.16 8.05 -12.11
CA ILE A 169 -0.79 6.64 -12.27
C ILE A 169 -1.50 6.03 -13.48
N LEU A 170 -2.81 6.27 -13.66
CA LEU A 170 -3.57 5.80 -14.83
C LEU A 170 -2.98 6.33 -16.14
N GLN A 171 -2.63 7.61 -16.21
CA GLN A 171 -1.97 8.21 -17.37
C GLN A 171 -0.60 7.57 -17.64
N SER A 172 0.15 7.29 -16.58
CA SER A 172 1.45 6.60 -16.69
C SER A 172 1.27 5.18 -17.23
N LEU A 173 0.25 4.45 -16.77
CA LEU A 173 -0.07 3.11 -17.27
C LEU A 173 -0.43 3.11 -18.76
N ASP A 174 -1.15 4.13 -19.24
CA ASP A 174 -1.46 4.31 -20.66
C ASP A 174 -0.21 4.49 -21.54
N PHE A 175 0.88 4.97 -20.96
CA PHE A 175 2.17 5.09 -21.62
C PHE A 175 3.00 3.82 -21.49
N VAL A 176 3.12 3.25 -20.29
CA VAL A 176 4.09 2.18 -20.03
C VAL A 176 3.64 0.82 -20.54
N ILE A 177 2.34 0.51 -20.48
CA ILE A 177 1.81 -0.80 -20.89
C ILE A 177 2.02 -1.05 -22.38
N PRO A 178 1.50 -0.21 -23.32
CA PRO A 178 1.63 -0.47 -24.74
C PRO A 178 3.07 -0.41 -25.24
N LYS A 179 3.96 0.27 -24.53
CA LYS A 179 5.38 0.40 -24.88
C LYS A 179 6.27 -0.64 -24.23
N ASN A 180 5.71 -1.46 -23.35
CA ASN A 180 6.51 -2.34 -22.47
C ASN A 180 7.71 -1.58 -21.86
N TYR A 181 7.42 -0.37 -21.35
CA TYR A 181 8.47 0.52 -20.87
C TYR A 181 9.18 -0.11 -19.65
N PRO A 182 10.54 -0.16 -19.65
CA PRO A 182 11.27 -0.83 -18.58
C PRO A 182 11.11 -0.10 -17.23
N ALA A 183 11.18 -0.85 -16.14
CA ALA A 183 11.36 -0.26 -14.82
C ALA A 183 12.68 0.53 -14.77
N ARG A 184 12.73 1.53 -13.90
CA ARG A 184 13.89 2.42 -13.74
C ARG A 184 14.30 2.47 -12.28
N GLY A 185 15.55 2.82 -12.01
CA GLY A 185 16.06 2.95 -10.64
C GLY A 185 16.60 1.62 -10.08
N ASP A 186 17.09 0.75 -10.92
CA ASP A 186 17.60 -0.59 -10.60
C ASP A 186 19.14 -0.71 -10.70
N ALA A 187 19.84 0.44 -10.84
CA ALA A 187 21.29 0.51 -10.93
C ALA A 187 21.93 1.07 -9.64
#